data_0aa0bb15a51e67262bc860b0f0955927
#
_entry.id   0aa0bb15a51e67262bc860b0f0955927
#
_cell.length_a   1.000
_cell.length_b   1.000
_cell.length_c   1.000
_cell.angle_alpha   90.00
_cell.angle_beta   90.00
_cell.angle_gamma   90.00
#
_symmetry.space_group_name_H-M   'P 1'
#
loop_
_entity.id
_entity.type
_entity.pdbx_description
1 polymer ?
#
loop_
_entity_poly.entity_id
_entity_poly.type
_entity_poly.pdbx_seq_one_letter_code
_entity_poly.pdbx_strand_id
1 'polypeptide(L)'
;MTITITAFERSPDGGKGLARDTRVRWALEEVGQPYQVRLVSFRAMKEPEHLALHPFGQIPTYEEGDLALFETGAIVFHIAGRHAGLLPDDANARARAITWMFAALNTVEPPILELGTAGLLEGDKPWHAERLPLVEDRVRGRLNQLSVRLGDADWLDGGFSAGDLMMVSVLIRLKSSGILNGYPNLAAYLARGEARPAYKRAFDAQLAVYRASHRPADCCPVRARSRHPSFSFSL
;
A
#
# COMPACT_ATOMS: atom_id res chain seq x y z
N MET A 1 -9.20 -21.49 -7.77
CA MET A 1 -10.21 -20.52 -7.27
C MET A 1 -9.71 -19.13 -7.59
N THR A 2 -10.60 -18.17 -7.80
CA THR A 2 -10.21 -16.78 -8.11
C THR A 2 -9.94 -16.04 -6.82
N ILE A 3 -8.76 -15.43 -6.69
CA ILE A 3 -8.41 -14.54 -5.58
C ILE A 3 -9.09 -13.19 -5.80
N THR A 4 -9.76 -12.64 -4.78
CA THR A 4 -10.33 -11.30 -4.79
C THR A 4 -9.78 -10.50 -3.61
N ILE A 5 -9.33 -9.27 -3.86
CA ILE A 5 -8.91 -8.34 -2.82
C ILE A 5 -9.76 -7.08 -2.84
N THR A 6 -9.96 -6.43 -1.70
CA THR A 6 -10.61 -5.11 -1.67
C THR A 6 -9.59 -3.99 -1.70
N ALA A 7 -9.94 -2.90 -2.38
CA ALA A 7 -9.15 -1.68 -2.48
C ALA A 7 -10.06 -0.45 -2.46
N PHE A 8 -9.51 0.73 -2.20
CA PHE A 8 -10.27 1.98 -2.30
C PHE A 8 -10.73 2.25 -3.73
N GLU A 9 -12.00 2.59 -3.89
CA GLU A 9 -12.54 3.21 -5.10
C GLU A 9 -11.86 4.56 -5.38
N ARG A 10 -11.62 5.34 -4.32
CA ARG A 10 -10.93 6.65 -4.36
C ARG A 10 -9.89 6.68 -3.25
N SER A 11 -8.65 6.33 -3.59
CA SER A 11 -7.57 6.33 -2.60
C SER A 11 -7.25 7.76 -2.13
N PRO A 12 -7.15 7.99 -0.81
CA PRO A 12 -6.83 9.31 -0.25
C PRO A 12 -5.34 9.65 -0.32
N ASP A 13 -4.49 8.76 -0.85
CA ASP A 13 -3.03 8.90 -0.85
C ASP A 13 -2.47 9.76 -1.99
N GLY A 14 -3.33 10.33 -2.82
CA GLY A 14 -2.91 11.15 -3.96
C GLY A 14 -2.20 10.35 -5.06
N GLY A 15 -2.44 9.04 -5.16
CA GLY A 15 -1.79 8.15 -6.13
C GLY A 15 -0.34 7.82 -5.77
N LYS A 16 0.04 7.92 -4.50
CA LYS A 16 1.41 7.66 -4.02
C LYS A 16 1.68 6.20 -3.68
N GLY A 17 0.71 5.29 -3.86
CA GLY A 17 0.85 3.86 -3.55
C GLY A 17 0.90 3.55 -2.06
N LEU A 18 0.36 4.44 -1.21
CA LEU A 18 0.40 4.29 0.25
C LEU A 18 -0.80 3.51 0.81
N ALA A 19 -1.83 3.27 0.00
CA ALA A 19 -2.95 2.44 0.40
C ALA A 19 -2.48 0.99 0.60
N ARG A 20 -2.98 0.36 1.65
CA ARG A 20 -2.43 -0.93 2.13
C ARG A 20 -2.67 -2.10 1.18
N ASP A 21 -3.64 -2.01 0.26
CA ASP A 21 -3.84 -3.00 -0.80
C ASP A 21 -2.64 -3.15 -1.73
N THR A 22 -1.79 -2.11 -1.87
CA THR A 22 -0.54 -2.17 -2.65
C THR A 22 0.38 -3.28 -2.14
N ARG A 23 0.44 -3.53 -0.82
CA ARG A 23 1.25 -4.61 -0.22
C ARG A 23 0.78 -6.00 -0.69
N VAL A 24 -0.53 -6.20 -0.71
CA VAL A 24 -1.14 -7.47 -1.13
C VAL A 24 -1.01 -7.66 -2.64
N ARG A 25 -1.26 -6.61 -3.43
CA ARG A 25 -1.00 -6.62 -4.87
C ARG A 25 0.44 -7.00 -5.16
N TRP A 26 1.41 -6.35 -4.48
CA TRP A 26 2.82 -6.64 -4.67
C TRP A 26 3.16 -8.10 -4.34
N ALA A 27 2.65 -8.64 -3.24
CA ALA A 27 2.85 -10.05 -2.89
C ALA A 27 2.31 -10.99 -3.97
N LEU A 28 1.08 -10.75 -4.48
CA LEU A 28 0.48 -11.56 -5.55
C LEU A 28 1.28 -11.47 -6.86
N GLU A 29 1.75 -10.27 -7.20
CA GLU A 29 2.59 -10.04 -8.38
C GLU A 29 3.98 -10.71 -8.26
N GLU A 30 4.58 -10.77 -7.06
CA GLU A 30 5.86 -11.46 -6.84
C GLU A 30 5.74 -12.98 -7.05
N VAL A 31 4.62 -13.55 -6.65
CA VAL A 31 4.38 -14.99 -6.78
C VAL A 31 3.62 -15.36 -8.07
N GLY A 32 3.33 -14.37 -8.93
CA GLY A 32 2.67 -14.59 -10.22
C GLY A 32 1.22 -15.08 -10.13
N GLN A 33 0.50 -14.76 -9.04
CA GLN A 33 -0.89 -15.16 -8.87
C GLN A 33 -1.85 -14.11 -9.42
N PRO A 34 -2.76 -14.48 -10.34
CA PRO A 34 -3.79 -13.59 -10.84
C PRO A 34 -4.82 -13.29 -9.74
N TYR A 35 -5.33 -12.08 -9.72
CA TYR A 35 -6.32 -11.62 -8.74
C TYR A 35 -7.31 -10.64 -9.34
N GLN A 36 -8.47 -10.53 -8.73
CA GLN A 36 -9.47 -9.50 -9.00
C GLN A 36 -9.48 -8.46 -7.88
N VAL A 37 -9.93 -7.26 -8.20
CA VAL A 37 -10.03 -6.15 -7.24
C VAL A 37 -11.48 -5.72 -7.13
N ARG A 38 -12.05 -5.82 -5.92
CA ARG A 38 -13.32 -5.22 -5.56
C ARG A 38 -13.06 -3.83 -4.98
N LEU A 39 -13.51 -2.80 -5.69
CA LEU A 39 -13.40 -1.43 -5.23
C LEU A 39 -14.49 -1.11 -4.19
N VAL A 40 -14.10 -0.47 -3.10
CA VAL A 40 -15.02 -0.09 -2.01
C VAL A 40 -14.86 1.40 -1.67
N SER A 41 -15.99 2.06 -1.44
CA SER A 41 -16.01 3.43 -0.92
C SER A 41 -15.80 3.45 0.59
N PHE A 42 -15.45 4.61 1.16
CA PHE A 42 -15.37 4.78 2.62
C PHE A 42 -16.68 4.44 3.34
N ARG A 43 -17.82 4.69 2.68
CA ARG A 43 -19.13 4.31 3.20
C ARG A 43 -19.32 2.80 3.16
N ALA A 44 -19.07 2.16 2.01
CA ALA A 44 -19.22 0.72 1.85
C ALA A 44 -18.39 -0.09 2.84
N MET A 45 -17.21 0.41 3.25
CA MET A 45 -16.42 -0.24 4.30
C MET A 45 -17.10 -0.32 5.68
N LYS A 46 -18.17 0.43 5.91
CA LYS A 46 -18.93 0.43 7.17
C LYS A 46 -20.23 -0.36 7.09
N GLU A 47 -20.56 -0.87 5.91
CA GLU A 47 -21.77 -1.67 5.70
C GLU A 47 -21.55 -3.13 6.19
N PRO A 48 -22.62 -3.83 6.61
CA PRO A 48 -22.52 -5.18 7.18
C PRO A 48 -21.78 -6.18 6.28
N GLU A 49 -21.95 -6.09 4.97
CA GLU A 49 -21.29 -6.98 4.01
C GLU A 49 -19.75 -6.88 4.08
N HIS A 50 -19.21 -5.67 4.18
CA HIS A 50 -17.77 -5.50 4.32
C HIS A 50 -17.30 -5.80 5.74
N LEU A 51 -18.08 -5.45 6.76
CA LEU A 51 -17.75 -5.73 8.16
C LEU A 51 -17.70 -7.24 8.45
N ALA A 52 -18.45 -8.06 7.73
CA ALA A 52 -18.35 -9.51 7.81
C ALA A 52 -16.99 -10.04 7.32
N LEU A 53 -16.32 -9.34 6.39
CA LEU A 53 -14.98 -9.68 5.88
C LEU A 53 -13.86 -9.02 6.69
N HIS A 54 -14.11 -7.81 7.19
CA HIS A 54 -13.14 -7.02 7.94
C HIS A 54 -13.82 -6.29 9.10
N PRO A 55 -13.78 -6.83 10.33
CA PRO A 55 -14.57 -6.33 11.46
C PRO A 55 -14.22 -4.88 11.87
N PHE A 56 -13.04 -4.38 11.49
CA PHE A 56 -12.63 -3.00 11.73
C PHE A 56 -12.99 -2.04 10.58
N GLY A 57 -13.67 -2.53 9.53
CA GLY A 57 -14.12 -1.74 8.38
C GLY A 57 -12.98 -1.04 7.68
N GLN A 58 -11.93 -1.77 7.32
CA GLN A 58 -10.75 -1.29 6.60
C GLN A 58 -10.53 -2.09 5.32
N ILE A 59 -9.54 -1.71 4.54
CA ILE A 59 -9.02 -2.45 3.39
C ILE A 59 -7.52 -2.78 3.64
N PRO A 60 -6.98 -3.80 2.97
CA PRO A 60 -7.65 -4.78 2.11
C PRO A 60 -8.26 -5.94 2.89
N THR A 61 -9.21 -6.63 2.24
CA THR A 61 -9.53 -8.03 2.51
C THR A 61 -8.95 -8.90 1.42
N TYR A 62 -8.83 -10.19 1.69
CA TYR A 62 -8.45 -11.24 0.73
C TYR A 62 -9.49 -12.34 0.81
N GLU A 63 -10.00 -12.79 -0.32
CA GLU A 63 -10.98 -13.86 -0.44
C GLU A 63 -10.51 -14.88 -1.47
N GLU A 64 -10.56 -16.18 -1.10
CA GLU A 64 -10.25 -17.31 -1.98
C GLU A 64 -11.14 -18.51 -1.60
N GLY A 65 -12.17 -18.80 -2.39
CA GLY A 65 -13.18 -19.79 -2.02
C GLY A 65 -13.92 -19.39 -0.74
N ASP A 66 -13.91 -20.25 0.26
CA ASP A 66 -14.55 -20.00 1.57
C ASP A 66 -13.64 -19.25 2.56
N LEU A 67 -12.38 -19.00 2.18
CA LEU A 67 -11.43 -18.28 3.02
C LEU A 67 -11.59 -16.77 2.85
N ALA A 68 -11.80 -16.05 3.95
CA ALA A 68 -11.68 -14.60 4.03
C ALA A 68 -10.62 -14.21 5.05
N LEU A 69 -9.69 -13.31 4.67
CA LEU A 69 -8.63 -12.79 5.54
C LEU A 69 -8.65 -11.27 5.53
N PHE A 70 -8.25 -10.70 6.64
CA PHE A 70 -7.92 -9.29 6.80
C PHE A 70 -6.55 -9.17 7.49
N GLU A 71 -6.02 -7.95 7.65
CA GLU A 71 -4.64 -7.63 8.01
C GLU A 71 -3.62 -7.93 6.90
N THR A 72 -2.96 -6.90 6.39
CA THR A 72 -2.01 -7.05 5.29
C THR A 72 -0.86 -8.00 5.62
N GLY A 73 -0.43 -8.03 6.89
CA GLY A 73 0.60 -8.97 7.33
C GLY A 73 0.15 -10.42 7.25
N ALA A 74 -1.08 -10.71 7.70
CA ALA A 74 -1.66 -12.05 7.63
C ALA A 74 -1.89 -12.49 6.19
N ILE A 75 -2.40 -11.59 5.34
CA ILE A 75 -2.64 -11.86 3.92
C ILE A 75 -1.31 -12.14 3.19
N VAL A 76 -0.30 -11.29 3.36
CA VAL A 76 1.03 -11.48 2.74
C VAL A 76 1.68 -12.77 3.25
N PHE A 77 1.56 -13.07 4.54
CA PHE A 77 2.07 -14.32 5.10
C PHE A 77 1.37 -15.56 4.51
N HIS A 78 0.04 -15.50 4.35
CA HIS A 78 -0.73 -16.56 3.71
C HIS A 78 -0.27 -16.79 2.26
N ILE A 79 -0.15 -15.73 1.46
CA ILE A 79 0.34 -15.81 0.07
C ILE A 79 1.74 -16.42 0.03
N ALA A 80 2.65 -15.91 0.84
CA ALA A 80 4.04 -16.35 0.91
C ALA A 80 4.19 -17.79 1.43
N GLY A 81 3.26 -18.27 2.23
CA GLY A 81 3.22 -19.64 2.73
C GLY A 81 2.74 -20.65 1.71
N ARG A 82 1.92 -20.22 0.73
CA ARG A 82 1.34 -21.10 -0.30
C ARG A 82 2.11 -21.10 -1.61
N HIS A 83 2.91 -20.06 -1.86
CA HIS A 83 3.61 -19.87 -3.12
C HIS A 83 5.10 -19.60 -2.85
N ALA A 84 5.96 -20.15 -3.67
CA ALA A 84 7.40 -19.91 -3.60
C ALA A 84 7.75 -18.45 -3.97
N GLY A 85 8.90 -17.95 -3.49
CA GLY A 85 9.47 -16.68 -3.90
C GLY A 85 9.47 -15.57 -2.84
N LEU A 86 8.63 -15.67 -1.79
CA LEU A 86 8.55 -14.68 -0.72
C LEU A 86 9.03 -15.16 0.64
N LEU A 87 9.10 -16.48 0.87
CA LEU A 87 9.69 -17.07 2.07
C LEU A 87 10.76 -18.08 1.67
N PRO A 88 11.93 -18.09 2.35
CA PRO A 88 12.95 -19.10 2.16
C PRO A 88 12.45 -20.51 2.50
N ASP A 89 13.05 -21.53 1.88
CA ASP A 89 12.75 -22.93 2.19
C ASP A 89 13.41 -23.38 3.51
N ASP A 90 14.59 -22.82 3.85
CA ASP A 90 15.24 -23.08 5.13
C ASP A 90 14.39 -22.58 6.28
N ALA A 91 14.13 -23.44 7.26
CA ALA A 91 13.21 -23.15 8.36
C ALA A 91 13.66 -21.93 9.22
N ASN A 92 14.96 -21.77 9.46
CA ASN A 92 15.49 -20.67 10.26
C ASN A 92 15.47 -19.37 9.48
N ALA A 93 15.84 -19.37 8.20
CA ALA A 93 15.73 -18.20 7.33
C ALA A 93 14.26 -17.78 7.16
N ARG A 94 13.35 -18.75 7.00
CA ARG A 94 11.91 -18.53 6.98
C ARG A 94 11.40 -17.85 8.26
N ALA A 95 11.81 -18.33 9.43
CA ALA A 95 11.45 -17.73 10.71
C ALA A 95 11.96 -16.29 10.83
N ARG A 96 13.19 -16.01 10.36
CA ARG A 96 13.74 -14.65 10.34
C ARG A 96 13.01 -13.73 9.37
N ALA A 97 12.64 -14.20 8.18
CA ALA A 97 11.82 -13.43 7.24
C ALA A 97 10.46 -13.05 7.84
N ILE A 98 9.80 -13.99 8.53
CA ILE A 98 8.55 -13.72 9.25
C ILE A 98 8.78 -12.72 10.39
N THR A 99 9.89 -12.84 11.14
CA THR A 99 10.24 -11.85 12.17
C THR A 99 10.35 -10.46 11.59
N TRP A 100 10.94 -10.29 10.41
CA TRP A 100 11.02 -9.00 9.73
C TRP A 100 9.67 -8.47 9.25
N MET A 101 8.72 -9.32 8.87
CA MET A 101 7.35 -8.90 8.59
C MET A 101 6.70 -8.24 9.83
N PHE A 102 6.79 -8.90 10.99
CA PHE A 102 6.25 -8.38 12.23
C PHE A 102 7.01 -7.14 12.72
N ALA A 103 8.33 -7.09 12.58
CA ALA A 103 9.12 -5.92 12.94
C ALA A 103 8.74 -4.71 12.08
N ALA A 104 8.49 -4.89 10.79
CA ALA A 104 8.01 -3.82 9.93
C ALA A 104 6.70 -3.23 10.44
N LEU A 105 5.70 -4.08 10.75
CA LEU A 105 4.37 -3.64 11.16
C LEU A 105 4.28 -3.12 12.58
N ASN A 106 4.95 -3.80 13.53
CA ASN A 106 4.75 -3.55 14.96
C ASN A 106 5.83 -2.65 15.58
N THR A 107 7.00 -2.53 14.93
CA THR A 107 8.14 -1.79 15.48
C THR A 107 8.46 -0.54 14.68
N VAL A 108 8.47 -0.65 13.35
CA VAL A 108 8.90 0.45 12.47
C VAL A 108 7.72 1.28 11.98
N GLU A 109 6.60 0.66 11.57
CA GLU A 109 5.43 1.37 11.05
C GLU A 109 4.76 2.31 12.07
N PRO A 110 4.55 1.94 13.37
CA PRO A 110 3.78 2.78 14.29
C PRO A 110 4.32 4.21 14.44
N PRO A 111 5.61 4.45 14.73
CA PRO A 111 6.12 5.83 14.81
C PRO A 111 6.05 6.57 13.46
N ILE A 112 6.16 5.88 12.33
CA ILE A 112 6.00 6.49 10.99
C ILE A 112 4.56 6.92 10.73
N LEU A 113 3.58 6.12 11.15
CA LEU A 113 2.16 6.50 11.08
C LEU A 113 1.84 7.67 12.00
N GLU A 114 2.42 7.68 13.20
CA GLU A 114 2.27 8.76 14.16
C GLU A 114 2.83 10.08 13.59
N LEU A 115 3.99 10.04 12.94
CA LEU A 115 4.56 11.20 12.25
C LEU A 115 3.64 11.69 11.13
N GLY A 116 3.09 10.78 10.34
CA GLY A 116 2.12 11.12 9.30
C GLY A 116 0.85 11.78 9.86
N THR A 117 0.34 11.27 10.98
CA THR A 117 -0.82 11.83 11.67
C THR A 117 -0.52 13.23 12.23
N ALA A 118 0.63 13.41 12.87
CA ALA A 118 1.07 14.69 13.38
C ALA A 118 1.14 15.75 12.27
N GLY A 119 1.71 15.40 11.10
CA GLY A 119 1.78 16.31 9.97
C GLY A 119 0.45 16.64 9.29
N LEU A 120 -0.48 15.66 9.23
CA LEU A 120 -1.75 15.83 8.50
C LEU A 120 -2.89 16.39 9.35
N LEU A 121 -2.96 16.04 10.64
CA LEU A 121 -4.12 16.30 11.50
C LEU A 121 -3.83 17.20 12.68
N GLU A 122 -2.57 17.44 13.04
CA GLU A 122 -2.21 18.16 14.25
C GLU A 122 -1.51 19.50 13.96
N GLY A 123 -1.30 19.89 12.69
CA GLY A 123 -0.54 21.08 12.33
C GLY A 123 -1.11 22.40 12.85
N ASP A 124 -2.43 22.46 13.14
CA ASP A 124 -3.13 23.59 13.74
C ASP A 124 -3.24 23.53 15.27
N LYS A 125 -2.71 22.49 15.90
CA LYS A 125 -2.84 22.26 17.34
C LYS A 125 -1.75 22.98 18.13
N PRO A 126 -2.06 23.55 19.32
CA PRO A 126 -1.10 24.31 20.12
C PRO A 126 0.11 23.46 20.58
N TRP A 127 -0.05 22.15 20.70
CA TRP A 127 1.01 21.22 21.10
C TRP A 127 1.87 20.71 19.94
N HIS A 128 1.52 21.03 18.69
CA HIS A 128 2.19 20.46 17.51
C HIS A 128 3.70 20.74 17.50
N ALA A 129 4.09 21.98 17.76
CA ALA A 129 5.50 22.41 17.74
C ALA A 129 6.36 21.68 18.77
N GLU A 130 5.80 21.34 19.94
CA GLU A 130 6.50 20.58 20.99
C GLU A 130 6.50 19.07 20.71
N ARG A 131 5.41 18.55 20.14
CA ARG A 131 5.22 17.13 19.89
C ARG A 131 6.02 16.63 18.67
N LEU A 132 6.06 17.40 17.59
CA LEU A 132 6.62 16.96 16.31
C LEU A 132 8.07 16.47 16.43
N PRO A 133 8.99 17.19 17.11
CA PRO A 133 10.37 16.72 17.31
C PRO A 133 10.45 15.37 18.03
N LEU A 134 9.60 15.14 19.03
CA LEU A 134 9.58 13.89 19.79
C LEU A 134 9.13 12.70 18.92
N VAL A 135 8.19 12.93 18.01
CA VAL A 135 7.74 11.90 17.05
C VAL A 135 8.81 11.63 16.01
N GLU A 136 9.45 12.67 15.49
CA GLU A 136 10.59 12.53 14.56
C GLU A 136 11.75 11.75 15.18
N ASP A 137 12.12 12.05 16.43
CA ASP A 137 13.18 11.35 17.13
C ASP A 137 12.90 9.86 17.29
N ARG A 138 11.64 9.49 17.54
CA ARG A 138 11.25 8.07 17.57
C ARG A 138 11.40 7.38 16.22
N VAL A 139 11.02 8.06 15.13
CA VAL A 139 11.26 7.56 13.77
C VAL A 139 12.74 7.39 13.51
N ARG A 140 13.56 8.43 13.78
CA ARG A 140 15.02 8.40 13.60
C ARG A 140 15.67 7.30 14.43
N GLY A 141 15.21 7.06 15.67
CA GLY A 141 15.67 5.97 16.49
C GLY A 141 15.46 4.60 15.84
N ARG A 142 14.30 4.35 15.22
CA ARG A 142 14.06 3.10 14.47
C ARG A 142 14.86 3.01 13.19
N LEU A 143 15.00 4.12 12.46
CA LEU A 143 15.82 4.15 11.24
C LEU A 143 17.30 3.94 11.52
N ASN A 144 17.86 4.50 12.61
CA ASN A 144 19.23 4.25 13.05
C ASN A 144 19.47 2.75 13.28
N GLN A 145 18.56 2.09 14.04
CA GLN A 145 18.65 0.66 14.33
C GLN A 145 18.56 -0.18 13.04
N LEU A 146 17.61 0.16 12.16
CA LEU A 146 17.42 -0.54 10.88
C LEU A 146 18.61 -0.33 9.93
N SER A 147 19.14 0.89 9.86
CA SER A 147 20.30 1.23 9.04
C SER A 147 21.55 0.46 9.47
N VAL A 148 21.82 0.39 10.78
CA VAL A 148 22.92 -0.42 11.34
C VAL A 148 22.71 -1.91 11.03
N ARG A 149 21.48 -2.41 11.18
CA ARG A 149 21.19 -3.83 10.88
C ARG A 149 21.34 -4.17 9.41
N LEU A 150 20.90 -3.31 8.51
CA LEU A 150 21.02 -3.50 7.06
C LEU A 150 22.50 -3.42 6.62
N GLY A 151 23.26 -2.44 7.15
CA GLY A 151 24.64 -2.21 6.72
C GLY A 151 24.71 -1.99 5.22
N ASP A 152 25.62 -2.73 4.58
CA ASP A 152 25.85 -2.72 3.13
C ASP A 152 25.07 -3.83 2.40
N ALA A 153 24.22 -4.59 3.11
CA ALA A 153 23.48 -5.68 2.50
C ALA A 153 22.36 -5.18 1.58
N ASP A 154 22.05 -5.98 0.57
CA ASP A 154 20.94 -5.69 -0.33
C ASP A 154 19.57 -5.84 0.35
N TRP A 155 19.42 -6.86 1.21
CA TRP A 155 18.18 -7.24 1.88
C TRP A 155 18.45 -7.56 3.36
N LEU A 156 17.39 -7.58 4.17
CA LEU A 156 17.47 -7.70 5.63
C LEU A 156 18.06 -9.05 6.11
N ASP A 157 17.84 -10.13 5.33
CA ASP A 157 18.29 -11.48 5.69
C ASP A 157 18.71 -12.29 4.45
N GLY A 158 19.68 -11.81 3.70
CA GLY A 158 20.22 -12.49 2.51
C GLY A 158 19.45 -12.15 1.24
N GLY A 159 18.46 -12.96 0.84
CA GLY A 159 17.63 -12.71 -0.33
C GLY A 159 16.38 -11.90 -0.02
N PHE A 160 15.77 -11.35 -1.08
CA PHE A 160 14.48 -10.66 -0.96
C PHE A 160 13.41 -11.60 -0.39
N SER A 161 12.63 -11.12 0.56
CA SER A 161 11.59 -11.89 1.24
C SER A 161 10.33 -11.06 1.51
N ALA A 162 9.30 -11.69 2.06
CA ALA A 162 8.10 -11.02 2.56
C ALA A 162 8.44 -9.99 3.67
N GLY A 163 9.52 -10.21 4.43
CA GLY A 163 10.04 -9.24 5.39
C GLY A 163 10.47 -7.94 4.73
N ASP A 164 11.21 -8.03 3.61
CA ASP A 164 11.64 -6.87 2.83
C ASP A 164 10.46 -6.18 2.15
N LEU A 165 9.52 -6.95 1.58
CA LEU A 165 8.29 -6.40 1.00
C LEU A 165 7.55 -5.53 2.02
N MET A 166 7.37 -6.03 3.24
CA MET A 166 6.68 -5.29 4.29
C MET A 166 7.48 -4.08 4.75
N MET A 167 8.80 -4.22 4.94
CA MET A 167 9.66 -3.12 5.38
C MET A 167 9.75 -1.99 4.35
N VAL A 168 9.95 -2.32 3.07
CA VAL A 168 9.93 -1.35 1.96
C VAL A 168 8.59 -0.62 1.92
N SER A 169 7.47 -1.35 2.04
CA SER A 169 6.11 -0.76 2.06
C SER A 169 5.88 0.20 3.23
N VAL A 170 6.58 0.00 4.34
CA VAL A 170 6.56 0.92 5.49
C VAL A 170 7.41 2.16 5.21
N LEU A 171 8.64 1.97 4.71
CA LEU A 171 9.59 3.07 4.46
C LEU A 171 9.14 4.02 3.34
N ILE A 172 8.37 3.55 2.36
CA ILE A 172 7.78 4.40 1.30
C ILE A 172 7.04 5.60 1.88
N ARG A 173 6.41 5.47 3.05
CA ARG A 173 5.67 6.55 3.72
C ARG A 173 6.55 7.72 4.11
N LEU A 174 7.86 7.53 4.22
CA LEU A 174 8.83 8.57 4.57
C LEU A 174 9.39 9.33 3.36
N LYS A 175 9.04 8.95 2.12
CA LYS A 175 9.62 9.58 0.91
C LYS A 175 9.41 11.09 0.84
N SER A 176 8.27 11.58 1.30
CA SER A 176 7.95 13.01 1.26
C SER A 176 8.44 13.80 2.47
N SER A 177 8.95 13.13 3.52
CA SER A 177 9.40 13.80 4.75
C SER A 177 10.84 14.33 4.69
N GLY A 178 11.65 13.82 3.74
CA GLY A 178 13.08 14.12 3.68
C GLY A 178 13.95 13.39 4.74
N ILE A 179 13.33 12.67 5.69
CA ILE A 179 14.06 12.00 6.79
C ILE A 179 15.03 10.94 6.25
N LEU A 180 14.66 10.24 5.18
CA LEU A 180 15.50 9.21 4.57
C LEU A 180 16.81 9.76 3.96
N ASN A 181 16.92 11.07 3.74
CA ASN A 181 18.16 11.67 3.23
C ASN A 181 19.35 11.47 4.19
N GLY A 182 19.07 11.27 5.49
CA GLY A 182 20.08 10.94 6.49
C GLY A 182 20.51 9.45 6.51
N TYR A 183 19.91 8.60 5.66
CA TYR A 183 20.10 7.14 5.67
C TYR A 183 20.30 6.61 4.24
N PRO A 184 21.47 6.84 3.62
CA PRO A 184 21.70 6.49 2.22
C PRO A 184 21.52 5.00 1.92
N ASN A 185 21.88 4.12 2.83
CA ASN A 185 21.66 2.68 2.68
C ASN A 185 20.18 2.29 2.71
N LEU A 186 19.36 2.92 3.58
CA LEU A 186 17.91 2.70 3.59
C LEU A 186 17.23 3.30 2.37
N ALA A 187 17.72 4.45 1.87
CA ALA A 187 17.24 5.03 0.63
C ALA A 187 17.54 4.11 -0.58
N ALA A 188 18.74 3.54 -0.64
CA ALA A 188 19.12 2.56 -1.66
C ALA A 188 18.28 1.25 -1.55
N TYR A 189 18.09 0.76 -0.35
CA TYR A 189 17.23 -0.39 -0.06
C TYR A 189 15.79 -0.17 -0.54
N LEU A 190 15.20 0.98 -0.21
CA LEU A 190 13.88 1.38 -0.67
C LEU A 190 13.81 1.43 -2.20
N ALA A 191 14.77 2.10 -2.84
CA ALA A 191 14.82 2.21 -4.30
C ALA A 191 14.94 0.84 -4.98
N ARG A 192 15.70 -0.09 -4.39
CA ARG A 192 15.86 -1.47 -4.86
C ARG A 192 14.52 -2.22 -4.79
N GLY A 193 13.75 -2.06 -3.70
CA GLY A 193 12.41 -2.63 -3.57
C GLY A 193 11.45 -2.08 -4.63
N GLU A 194 11.44 -0.76 -4.83
CA GLU A 194 10.59 -0.10 -5.83
C GLU A 194 11.01 -0.43 -7.28
N ALA A 195 12.27 -0.79 -7.51
CA ALA A 195 12.75 -1.21 -8.83
C ALA A 195 12.25 -2.59 -9.25
N ARG A 196 11.75 -3.41 -8.33
CA ARG A 196 11.26 -4.76 -8.63
C ARG A 196 10.09 -4.71 -9.62
N PRO A 197 10.09 -5.56 -10.66
CA PRO A 197 9.01 -5.55 -11.66
C PRO A 197 7.62 -5.79 -11.05
N ALA A 198 7.52 -6.65 -10.05
CA ALA A 198 6.26 -6.95 -9.36
C ALA A 198 5.73 -5.72 -8.58
N TYR A 199 6.61 -4.97 -7.90
CA TYR A 199 6.21 -3.71 -7.26
C TYR A 199 5.67 -2.71 -8.27
N LYS A 200 6.34 -2.53 -9.41
CA LYS A 200 5.90 -1.60 -10.46
C LYS A 200 4.52 -1.97 -10.97
N ARG A 201 4.25 -3.26 -11.26
CA ARG A 201 2.92 -3.70 -11.70
C ARG A 201 1.84 -3.42 -10.64
N ALA A 202 2.13 -3.73 -9.37
CA ALA A 202 1.22 -3.47 -8.26
C ALA A 202 0.91 -1.97 -8.10
N PHE A 203 1.93 -1.13 -8.16
CA PHE A 203 1.80 0.33 -8.09
C PHE A 203 1.01 0.89 -9.27
N ASP A 204 1.35 0.48 -10.49
CA ASP A 204 0.67 0.94 -11.71
C ASP A 204 -0.82 0.53 -11.71
N ALA A 205 -1.14 -0.67 -11.24
CA ALA A 205 -2.52 -1.13 -11.10
C ALA A 205 -3.32 -0.28 -10.10
N GLN A 206 -2.72 0.10 -8.96
CA GLN A 206 -3.35 0.98 -7.99
C GLN A 206 -3.48 2.42 -8.54
N LEU A 207 -2.44 2.93 -9.17
CA LEU A 207 -2.42 4.26 -9.78
C LEU A 207 -3.47 4.39 -10.91
N ALA A 208 -3.73 3.32 -11.66
CA ALA A 208 -4.78 3.30 -12.68
C ALA A 208 -6.16 3.52 -12.08
N VAL A 209 -6.48 2.89 -10.94
CA VAL A 209 -7.73 3.11 -10.21
C VAL A 209 -7.83 4.56 -9.74
N TYR A 210 -6.76 5.09 -9.12
CA TYR A 210 -6.72 6.48 -8.67
C TYR A 210 -6.98 7.46 -9.82
N ARG A 211 -6.31 7.28 -10.96
CA ARG A 211 -6.49 8.15 -12.15
C ARG A 211 -7.90 8.05 -12.73
N ALA A 212 -8.47 6.85 -12.78
CA ALA A 212 -9.85 6.65 -13.27
C ALA A 212 -10.88 7.39 -12.40
N SER A 213 -10.71 7.37 -11.08
CA SER A 213 -11.62 8.02 -10.12
C SER A 213 -11.48 9.54 -10.05
N HIS A 214 -10.41 10.12 -10.62
CA HIS A 214 -10.13 11.56 -10.61
C HIS A 214 -10.17 12.19 -12.02
N ARG A 215 -10.70 11.48 -13.02
CA ARG A 215 -10.94 12.09 -14.34
C ARG A 215 -12.02 13.17 -14.21
N PRO A 216 -11.80 14.39 -14.76
CA PRO A 216 -12.87 15.38 -14.89
C PRO A 216 -14.04 14.77 -15.67
N ALA A 217 -15.27 15.12 -15.28
CA ALA A 217 -16.50 14.63 -15.92
C ALA A 217 -16.68 15.09 -17.39
N ASP A 218 -15.72 15.80 -17.99
CA ASP A 218 -15.82 16.52 -19.27
C ASP A 218 -15.18 15.81 -20.44
N CYS A 219 -15.41 14.51 -20.59
CA CYS A 219 -15.07 13.85 -21.86
C CYS A 219 -16.19 12.91 -22.32
N CYS A 220 -17.44 13.42 -22.27
CA CYS A 220 -18.52 12.84 -23.06
C CYS A 220 -18.54 13.57 -24.41
N PRO A 221 -18.30 12.92 -25.57
CA PRO A 221 -18.45 13.58 -26.87
C PRO A 221 -19.92 14.01 -26.99
N VAL A 222 -20.13 15.32 -27.06
CA VAL A 222 -21.42 15.93 -27.38
C VAL A 222 -21.93 15.27 -28.65
N ARG A 223 -22.97 14.45 -28.55
CA ARG A 223 -23.69 13.95 -29.72
C ARG A 223 -24.16 15.17 -30.48
N ALA A 224 -23.63 15.35 -31.69
CA ALA A 224 -24.07 16.34 -32.63
C ALA A 224 -25.60 16.22 -32.78
N ARG A 225 -26.33 17.24 -32.34
CA ARG A 225 -27.78 17.35 -32.60
C ARG A 225 -27.92 17.51 -34.11
N SER A 226 -28.48 16.50 -34.76
CA SER A 226 -28.94 16.60 -36.15
C SER A 226 -29.96 17.74 -36.24
N ARG A 227 -29.61 18.76 -37.03
CA ARG A 227 -30.53 19.83 -37.41
C ARG A 227 -31.60 19.19 -38.32
N HIS A 228 -32.84 19.17 -37.89
CA HIS A 228 -33.98 18.94 -38.77
C HIS A 228 -34.17 20.18 -39.65
N PRO A 229 -34.36 19.99 -40.98
CA PRO A 229 -34.73 21.10 -41.86
C PRO A 229 -36.17 21.50 -41.58
N SER A 230 -36.40 22.78 -41.31
CA SER A 230 -37.71 23.40 -41.23
C SER A 230 -38.31 23.50 -42.65
N PHE A 231 -39.41 22.74 -42.87
CA PHE A 231 -40.24 22.97 -44.07
C PHE A 231 -41.20 24.14 -43.76
N SER A 232 -41.01 25.18 -44.56
CA SER A 232 -41.87 26.36 -44.64
C SER A 232 -42.99 26.04 -45.66
N PHE A 233 -44.26 26.03 -45.23
CA PHE A 233 -45.41 26.09 -46.12
C PHE A 233 -46.01 27.50 -46.04
N SER A 234 -45.99 28.21 -47.17
CA SER A 234 -46.80 29.40 -47.40
C SER A 234 -48.15 28.99 -47.94
N LEU A 235 -49.23 29.48 -47.34
CA LEU A 235 -50.46 30.02 -47.94
C LEU A 235 -51.17 30.87 -46.90
#